data_492afbd50787bee82f06d4816071358d
#
_entry.id   492afbd50787bee82f06d4816071358d
#
_cell.length_a   1.000
_cell.length_b   1.000
_cell.length_c   1.000
_cell.angle_alpha   90.00
_cell.angle_beta   90.00
_cell.angle_gamma   90.00
#
_symmetry.space_group_name_H-M   'P 1'
#
loop_
_entity.id
_entity.type
_entity.pdbx_description
1 polymer ?
#
loop_
_entity_poly.entity_id
_entity_poly.type
_entity_poly.pdbx_seq_one_letter_code
_entity_poly.pdbx_strand_id
1 'polypeptide(L)'
;MKALNVVITVITISLAGLFMTVNSEAAALAEDDSTVFTQYGDKNALFNKFEKGLVFGLSSDVQGVVESSVFNAVNYKVAYPDFTSEKVEERLNKVALEANNHSVRYKAYLALAYYKNQEEFKSPDELLAMVDHNNQNEIFFYLQETIQSDQFTSNLN
;
A
#
# COMPACT_ATOMS: atom_id res chain seq x y z
N MET A 1 5.57 -20.15 -48.29
CA MET A 1 4.48 -20.40 -47.33
C MET A 1 4.77 -21.44 -46.21
N LYS A 2 5.72 -22.37 -46.36
CA LYS A 2 6.04 -23.36 -45.28
C LYS A 2 6.88 -22.80 -44.11
N ALA A 3 7.71 -21.79 -44.35
CA ALA A 3 8.54 -21.19 -43.30
C ALA A 3 7.77 -20.32 -42.31
N LEU A 4 6.67 -19.69 -42.72
CA LEU A 4 5.88 -18.80 -41.84
C LEU A 4 5.10 -19.57 -40.76
N ASN A 5 4.60 -20.78 -41.13
CA ASN A 5 3.83 -21.59 -40.19
C ASN A 5 4.69 -22.19 -39.06
N VAL A 6 5.98 -22.45 -39.32
CA VAL A 6 6.90 -23.00 -38.31
C VAL A 6 7.24 -21.93 -37.26
N VAL A 7 7.41 -20.67 -37.63
CA VAL A 7 7.72 -19.58 -36.74
C VAL A 7 6.54 -19.28 -35.79
N ILE A 8 5.30 -19.32 -36.30
CA ILE A 8 4.09 -19.08 -35.50
C ILE A 8 3.91 -20.18 -34.46
N THR A 9 4.21 -21.44 -34.82
CA THR A 9 4.04 -22.60 -33.88
C THR A 9 5.07 -22.53 -32.74
N VAL A 10 6.28 -22.09 -33.00
CA VAL A 10 7.33 -21.98 -31.94
C VAL A 10 6.99 -20.85 -30.96
N ILE A 11 6.45 -19.71 -31.44
CA ILE A 11 6.08 -18.58 -30.57
C ILE A 11 4.91 -18.94 -29.67
N THR A 12 3.93 -19.70 -30.15
CA THR A 12 2.77 -20.12 -29.34
C THR A 12 3.14 -21.11 -28.25
N ILE A 13 4.10 -22.02 -28.49
CA ILE A 13 4.56 -22.96 -27.46
C ILE A 13 5.37 -22.25 -26.36
N SER A 14 6.18 -21.25 -26.73
CA SER A 14 6.94 -20.45 -25.74
C SER A 14 6.02 -19.61 -24.85
N LEU A 15 4.91 -19.09 -25.40
CA LEU A 15 3.97 -18.27 -24.62
C LEU A 15 3.14 -19.15 -23.64
N ALA A 16 2.78 -20.38 -24.02
CA ALA A 16 2.07 -21.29 -23.15
C ALA A 16 2.94 -21.78 -21.98
N GLY A 17 4.25 -21.97 -22.20
CA GLY A 17 5.20 -22.35 -21.13
C GLY A 17 5.41 -21.24 -20.10
N LEU A 18 5.38 -19.97 -20.52
CA LEU A 18 5.53 -18.85 -19.61
C LEU A 18 4.30 -18.66 -18.70
N PHE A 19 3.10 -18.96 -19.18
CA PHE A 19 1.88 -18.86 -18.39
C PHE A 19 1.77 -19.97 -17.32
N MET A 20 2.34 -21.16 -17.58
CA MET A 20 2.29 -22.28 -16.61
C MET A 20 3.22 -22.06 -15.41
N THR A 21 4.36 -21.38 -15.60
CA THR A 21 5.28 -21.09 -14.50
C THR A 21 4.79 -20.00 -13.57
N VAL A 22 4.04 -19.00 -14.08
CA VAL A 22 3.46 -17.93 -13.25
C VAL A 22 2.33 -18.44 -12.37
N ASN A 23 1.53 -19.41 -12.84
CA ASN A 23 0.43 -19.96 -12.05
C ASN A 23 0.87 -20.90 -10.93
N SER A 24 2.06 -21.52 -11.00
CA SER A 24 2.57 -22.38 -9.93
C SER A 24 3.19 -21.57 -8.77
N GLU A 25 3.75 -20.40 -9.03
CA GLU A 25 4.23 -19.51 -7.96
C GLU A 25 3.08 -18.76 -7.27
N ALA A 26 2.04 -18.37 -8.02
CA ALA A 26 0.86 -17.72 -7.42
C ALA A 26 0.04 -18.68 -6.54
N ALA A 27 0.00 -19.96 -6.87
CA ALA A 27 -0.67 -20.96 -6.03
C ALA A 27 0.11 -21.30 -4.75
N ALA A 28 1.44 -21.12 -4.75
CA ALA A 28 2.28 -21.32 -3.56
C ALA A 28 2.23 -20.13 -2.58
N LEU A 29 1.71 -18.99 -3.00
CA LEU A 29 1.55 -17.80 -2.15
C LEU A 29 0.19 -17.74 -1.44
N ALA A 30 -0.73 -18.68 -1.72
CA ALA A 30 -2.06 -18.73 -1.11
C ALA A 30 -2.16 -19.65 0.10
N GLU A 31 -1.10 -20.38 0.44
CA GLU A 31 -1.06 -21.23 1.63
C GLU A 31 -0.19 -20.56 2.70
N ASP A 32 -0.90 -20.12 3.74
CA ASP A 32 -0.38 -19.78 5.07
C ASP A 32 0.05 -18.32 5.29
N ASP A 33 -0.95 -17.49 5.57
CA ASP A 33 -0.76 -16.13 6.14
C ASP A 33 0.04 -16.15 7.47
N SER A 34 0.19 -17.33 8.09
CA SER A 34 1.03 -17.56 9.27
C SER A 34 2.53 -17.62 8.95
N THR A 35 2.93 -17.87 7.69
CA THR A 35 4.35 -17.99 7.35
C THR A 35 5.06 -16.64 7.24
N VAL A 36 4.33 -15.56 6.98
CA VAL A 36 4.92 -14.20 6.95
C VAL A 36 5.46 -13.83 8.34
N PHE A 37 4.75 -14.20 9.40
CA PHE A 37 5.19 -13.96 10.79
C PHE A 37 6.38 -14.82 11.21
N THR A 38 6.54 -16.03 10.69
CA THR A 38 7.69 -16.89 11.01
C THR A 38 8.98 -16.46 10.31
N GLN A 39 8.88 -15.77 9.17
CA GLN A 39 10.04 -15.26 8.46
C GLN A 39 10.64 -14.00 9.10
N TYR A 40 9.85 -13.23 9.86
CA TYR A 40 10.27 -12.02 10.57
C TYR A 40 10.07 -12.22 12.07
N GLY A 41 10.85 -13.10 12.69
CA GLY A 41 10.82 -13.35 14.14
C GLY A 41 11.18 -12.13 15.01
N ASP A 42 11.55 -10.99 14.39
CA ASP A 42 11.83 -9.72 15.04
C ASP A 42 10.93 -8.62 14.43
N LYS A 43 9.98 -8.12 15.23
CA LYS A 43 9.08 -7.03 14.87
C LYS A 43 9.83 -5.77 14.44
N ASN A 44 11.00 -5.50 15.03
CA ASN A 44 11.83 -4.37 14.64
C ASN A 44 12.40 -4.54 13.24
N ALA A 45 12.78 -5.76 12.86
CA ALA A 45 13.25 -6.05 11.50
C ALA A 45 12.13 -5.83 10.47
N LEU A 46 10.90 -6.22 10.80
CA LEU A 46 9.72 -5.97 9.98
C LEU A 46 9.44 -4.46 9.82
N PHE A 47 9.44 -3.71 10.91
CA PHE A 47 9.21 -2.26 10.91
C PHE A 47 10.31 -1.51 10.14
N ASN A 48 11.56 -1.91 10.28
CA ASN A 48 12.66 -1.37 9.47
C ASN A 48 12.46 -1.63 7.97
N LYS A 49 11.90 -2.78 7.59
CA LYS A 49 11.58 -3.10 6.20
C LYS A 49 10.44 -2.22 5.68
N PHE A 50 9.38 -2.02 6.47
CA PHE A 50 8.29 -1.11 6.12
C PHE A 50 8.81 0.32 5.93
N GLU A 51 9.56 0.85 6.88
CA GLU A 51 10.14 2.19 6.79
C GLU A 51 10.94 2.36 5.50
N LYS A 52 11.89 1.46 5.23
CA LYS A 52 12.74 1.53 4.03
C LYS A 52 11.92 1.48 2.74
N GLY A 53 10.95 0.56 2.66
CA GLY A 53 10.10 0.42 1.48
C GLY A 53 9.23 1.64 1.25
N LEU A 54 8.60 2.16 2.31
CA LEU A 54 7.74 3.35 2.24
C LEU A 54 8.56 4.61 1.89
N VAL A 55 9.68 4.84 2.54
CA VAL A 55 10.56 5.99 2.26
C VAL A 55 11.03 5.95 0.81
N PHE A 56 11.44 4.79 0.30
CA PHE A 56 11.82 4.62 -1.10
C PHE A 56 10.66 4.94 -2.05
N GLY A 57 9.51 4.33 -1.84
CA GLY A 57 8.36 4.51 -2.72
C GLY A 57 7.74 5.90 -2.68
N LEU A 58 7.63 6.53 -1.49
CA LEU A 58 7.17 7.91 -1.32
C LEU A 58 8.14 8.95 -1.91
N SER A 59 9.39 8.57 -2.17
CA SER A 59 10.42 9.42 -2.80
C SER A 59 10.56 9.18 -4.30
N SER A 60 9.74 8.31 -4.90
CA SER A 60 9.81 7.97 -6.32
C SER A 60 9.36 9.12 -7.22
N ASP A 61 9.98 9.25 -8.40
CA ASP A 61 9.54 10.16 -9.46
C ASP A 61 8.33 9.59 -10.24
N VAL A 62 7.96 8.33 -10.01
CA VAL A 62 6.83 7.66 -10.68
C VAL A 62 5.58 7.83 -9.84
N GLN A 63 4.61 8.62 -10.33
CA GLN A 63 3.37 8.94 -9.61
C GLN A 63 2.63 7.70 -9.07
N GLY A 64 2.49 6.63 -9.86
CA GLY A 64 1.80 5.41 -9.44
C GLY A 64 2.52 4.69 -8.29
N VAL A 65 3.86 4.78 -8.23
CA VAL A 65 4.64 4.24 -7.11
C VAL A 65 4.40 5.06 -5.85
N VAL A 66 4.38 6.40 -5.96
CA VAL A 66 4.06 7.29 -4.84
C VAL A 66 2.66 7.02 -4.31
N GLU A 67 1.66 6.94 -5.19
CA GLU A 67 0.26 6.69 -4.81
C GLU A 67 0.09 5.33 -4.11
N SER A 68 0.68 4.26 -4.66
CA SER A 68 0.68 2.95 -4.02
C SER A 68 1.39 2.97 -2.65
N SER A 69 2.44 3.77 -2.51
CA SER A 69 3.18 3.88 -1.25
C SER A 69 2.40 4.66 -0.19
N VAL A 70 1.60 5.66 -0.59
CA VAL A 70 0.66 6.34 0.30
C VAL A 70 -0.41 5.36 0.82
N PHE A 71 -0.98 4.53 -0.06
CA PHE A 71 -1.92 3.48 0.35
C PHE A 71 -1.26 2.46 1.29
N ASN A 72 -0.07 1.97 0.96
CA ASN A 72 0.65 1.01 1.79
C ASN A 72 1.04 1.60 3.15
N ALA A 73 1.31 2.90 3.24
CA ALA A 73 1.56 3.56 4.52
C ALA A 73 0.33 3.43 5.43
N VAL A 74 -0.87 3.76 4.94
CA VAL A 74 -2.12 3.58 5.71
C VAL A 74 -2.32 2.11 6.07
N ASN A 75 -2.18 1.20 5.11
CA ASN A 75 -2.38 -0.23 5.32
C ASN A 75 -1.46 -0.80 6.41
N TYR A 76 -0.16 -0.46 6.37
CA TYR A 76 0.78 -0.93 7.41
C TYR A 76 0.45 -0.33 8.78
N LYS A 77 0.05 0.94 8.85
CA LYS A 77 -0.35 1.58 10.11
C LYS A 77 -1.64 0.97 10.68
N VAL A 78 -2.59 0.61 9.84
CA VAL A 78 -3.82 -0.10 10.25
C VAL A 78 -3.49 -1.51 10.75
N ALA A 79 -2.70 -2.28 9.99
CA ALA A 79 -2.32 -3.66 10.37
C ALA A 79 -1.38 -3.71 11.58
N TYR A 80 -0.58 -2.68 11.78
CA TYR A 80 0.41 -2.56 12.87
C TYR A 80 0.28 -1.19 13.53
N PRO A 81 -0.68 -0.98 14.44
CA PRO A 81 -0.98 0.32 15.05
C PRO A 81 0.20 0.95 15.78
N ASP A 82 1.11 0.15 16.28
CA ASP A 82 2.34 0.58 16.94
C ASP A 82 3.52 0.84 15.98
N PHE A 83 3.33 0.65 14.66
CA PHE A 83 4.31 1.10 13.67
C PHE A 83 4.38 2.62 13.64
N THR A 84 5.54 3.17 14.00
CA THR A 84 5.83 4.60 13.97
C THR A 84 7.13 4.84 13.21
N SER A 85 7.19 5.90 12.41
CA SER A 85 8.40 6.31 11.69
C SER A 85 8.32 7.78 11.31
N GLU A 86 9.15 8.60 11.94
CA GLU A 86 9.29 10.03 11.61
C GLU A 86 9.64 10.23 10.13
N LYS A 87 10.48 9.36 9.56
CA LYS A 87 10.87 9.44 8.15
C LYS A 87 9.69 9.21 7.20
N VAL A 88 8.80 8.27 7.54
CA VAL A 88 7.58 8.04 6.76
C VAL A 88 6.66 9.25 6.86
N GLU A 89 6.46 9.80 8.06
CA GLU A 89 5.65 11.01 8.26
C GLU A 89 6.21 12.22 7.51
N GLU A 90 7.52 12.44 7.55
CA GLU A 90 8.18 13.49 6.76
C GLU A 90 7.95 13.32 5.25
N ARG A 91 8.03 12.08 4.75
CA ARG A 91 7.78 11.80 3.32
C ARG A 91 6.32 11.98 2.94
N LEU A 92 5.38 11.52 3.77
CA LEU A 92 3.95 11.77 3.57
C LEU A 92 3.64 13.28 3.55
N ASN A 93 4.21 14.04 4.48
CA ASN A 93 4.06 15.50 4.52
C ASN A 93 4.62 16.14 3.24
N LYS A 94 5.79 15.72 2.77
CA LYS A 94 6.36 16.22 1.53
C LYS A 94 5.47 15.90 0.33
N VAL A 95 4.95 14.69 0.21
CA VAL A 95 4.01 14.30 -0.85
C VAL A 95 2.73 15.14 -0.78
N ALA A 96 2.18 15.37 0.41
CA ALA A 96 0.98 16.17 0.61
C ALA A 96 1.15 17.64 0.16
N LEU A 97 2.36 18.18 0.29
CA LEU A 97 2.66 19.57 -0.09
C LEU A 97 3.07 19.72 -1.55
N GLU A 98 3.87 18.77 -2.09
CA GLU A 98 4.65 18.98 -3.31
C GLU A 98 4.25 18.09 -4.48
N ALA A 99 3.50 16.99 -4.29
CA ALA A 99 3.16 16.09 -5.40
C ALA A 99 2.35 16.84 -6.49
N ASN A 100 2.65 16.57 -7.77
CA ASN A 100 1.98 17.23 -8.89
C ASN A 100 0.49 16.91 -8.99
N ASN A 101 0.08 15.70 -8.58
CA ASN A 101 -1.29 15.24 -8.64
C ASN A 101 -2.07 15.61 -7.36
N HIS A 102 -3.19 16.34 -7.53
CA HIS A 102 -4.04 16.76 -6.41
C HIS A 102 -4.61 15.59 -5.59
N SER A 103 -5.00 14.48 -6.25
CA SER A 103 -5.52 13.30 -5.57
C SER A 103 -4.44 12.65 -4.70
N VAL A 104 -3.22 12.56 -5.21
CA VAL A 104 -2.07 12.02 -4.45
C VAL A 104 -1.74 12.90 -3.25
N ARG A 105 -1.72 14.23 -3.43
CA ARG A 105 -1.53 15.17 -2.30
C ARG A 105 -2.58 14.97 -1.23
N TYR A 106 -3.85 14.91 -1.64
CA TYR A 106 -4.95 14.75 -0.70
C TYR A 106 -4.90 13.42 0.04
N LYS A 107 -4.66 12.31 -0.66
CA LYS A 107 -4.46 10.99 -0.02
C LYS A 107 -3.29 11.00 0.98
N ALA A 108 -2.19 11.63 0.63
CA ALA A 108 -1.04 11.77 1.53
C ALA A 108 -1.36 12.60 2.78
N TYR A 109 -2.14 13.67 2.63
CA TYR A 109 -2.67 14.44 3.76
C TYR A 109 -3.54 13.58 4.68
N LEU A 110 -4.49 12.81 4.13
CA LEU A 110 -5.35 11.89 4.90
C LEU A 110 -4.53 10.82 5.62
N ALA A 111 -3.54 10.23 4.94
CA ALA A 111 -2.62 9.27 5.54
C ALA A 111 -1.85 9.87 6.73
N LEU A 112 -1.31 11.08 6.56
CA LEU A 112 -0.59 11.79 7.62
C LEU A 112 -1.50 12.13 8.81
N ALA A 113 -2.74 12.55 8.55
CA ALA A 113 -3.73 12.80 9.60
C ALA A 113 -4.01 11.54 10.43
N TYR A 114 -4.17 10.39 9.76
CA TYR A 114 -4.33 9.10 10.44
C TYR A 114 -3.10 8.70 11.27
N TYR A 115 -1.89 8.91 10.74
CA TYR A 115 -0.65 8.63 11.49
C TYR A 115 -0.55 9.43 12.80
N LYS A 116 -1.01 10.68 12.79
CA LYS A 116 -0.88 11.62 13.93
C LYS A 116 -2.00 11.52 14.95
N ASN A 117 -3.19 11.08 14.53
CA ASN A 117 -4.40 11.13 15.35
C ASN A 117 -5.17 9.81 15.25
N GLN A 118 -4.47 8.69 15.35
CA GLN A 118 -5.03 7.34 15.14
C GLN A 118 -6.25 7.08 16.06
N GLU A 119 -6.24 7.64 17.27
CA GLU A 119 -7.29 7.50 18.28
C GLU A 119 -8.62 8.15 17.88
N GLU A 120 -8.61 9.08 16.94
CA GLU A 120 -9.82 9.76 16.46
C GLU A 120 -10.58 8.94 15.39
N PHE A 121 -9.98 7.83 14.94
CA PHE A 121 -10.53 6.97 13.90
C PHE A 121 -11.08 5.68 14.51
N LYS A 122 -11.80 4.90 13.69
CA LYS A 122 -12.25 3.56 14.08
C LYS A 122 -11.10 2.67 14.51
N SER A 123 -11.46 1.60 15.25
CA SER A 123 -10.48 0.61 15.66
C SER A 123 -9.71 0.01 14.48
N PRO A 124 -8.45 -0.40 14.68
CA PRO A 124 -7.67 -1.03 13.62
C PRO A 124 -8.35 -2.23 12.96
N ASP A 125 -9.08 -3.04 13.71
CA ASP A 125 -9.82 -4.19 13.18
C ASP A 125 -10.94 -3.78 12.21
N GLU A 126 -11.68 -2.71 12.54
CA GLU A 126 -12.71 -2.17 11.66
C GLU A 126 -12.11 -1.56 10.38
N LEU A 127 -10.96 -0.86 10.52
CA LEU A 127 -10.26 -0.27 9.39
C LEU A 127 -9.64 -1.34 8.49
N LEU A 128 -9.10 -2.41 9.08
CA LEU A 128 -8.52 -3.51 8.32
C LEU A 128 -9.55 -4.18 7.40
N ALA A 129 -10.82 -4.27 7.86
CA ALA A 129 -11.91 -4.77 7.04
C ALA A 129 -12.24 -3.87 5.82
N MET A 130 -11.82 -2.60 5.83
CA MET A 130 -12.01 -1.63 4.73
C MET A 130 -10.81 -1.60 3.76
N VAL A 131 -9.67 -2.21 4.13
CA VAL A 131 -8.49 -2.25 3.26
C VAL A 131 -8.73 -3.24 2.14
N ASP A 132 -8.95 -2.72 0.93
CA ASP A 132 -9.09 -3.51 -0.28
C ASP A 132 -8.07 -3.06 -1.33
N HIS A 133 -7.20 -3.99 -1.74
CA HIS A 133 -6.19 -3.75 -2.78
C HIS A 133 -6.80 -3.48 -4.16
N ASN A 134 -8.01 -3.97 -4.43
CA ASN A 134 -8.73 -3.72 -5.67
C ASN A 134 -9.49 -2.39 -5.63
N ASN A 135 -9.82 -1.89 -4.42
CA ASN A 135 -10.51 -0.61 -4.21
C ASN A 135 -9.79 0.24 -3.15
N GLN A 136 -8.57 0.65 -3.46
CA GLN A 136 -7.73 1.44 -2.54
C GLN A 136 -8.34 2.78 -2.12
N ASN A 137 -9.36 3.27 -2.82
CA ASN A 137 -10.03 4.54 -2.48
C ASN A 137 -10.96 4.41 -1.26
N GLU A 138 -11.45 3.22 -0.93
CA GLU A 138 -12.45 3.03 0.12
C GLU A 138 -11.94 3.51 1.48
N ILE A 139 -10.73 3.12 1.88
CA ILE A 139 -10.13 3.59 3.12
C ILE A 139 -9.94 5.11 3.12
N PHE A 140 -9.57 5.71 1.99
CA PHE A 140 -9.41 7.16 1.90
C PHE A 140 -10.73 7.92 1.97
N PHE A 141 -11.82 7.39 1.44
CA PHE A 141 -13.16 7.97 1.63
C PHE A 141 -13.56 7.97 3.09
N TYR A 142 -13.36 6.86 3.79
CA TYR A 142 -13.60 6.80 5.23
C TYR A 142 -12.75 7.81 6.00
N LEU A 143 -11.43 7.89 5.76
CA LEU A 143 -10.56 8.87 6.42
C LEU A 143 -11.02 10.31 6.16
N GLN A 144 -11.44 10.61 4.94
CA GLN A 144 -11.99 11.91 4.57
C GLN A 144 -13.27 12.24 5.35
N GLU A 145 -14.22 11.31 5.40
CA GLU A 145 -15.49 11.51 6.12
C GLU A 145 -15.24 11.76 7.61
N THR A 146 -14.33 11.03 8.22
CA THR A 146 -13.99 11.21 9.63
C THR A 146 -13.38 12.58 9.89
N ILE A 147 -12.43 13.04 9.06
CA ILE A 147 -11.76 14.34 9.21
C ILE A 147 -12.72 15.50 8.98
N GLN A 148 -13.71 15.34 8.09
CA GLN A 148 -14.71 16.37 7.80
C GLN A 148 -15.87 16.39 8.82
N SER A 149 -15.98 15.38 9.68
CA SER A 149 -17.00 15.36 10.72
C SER A 149 -16.70 16.40 11.80
N ASP A 150 -17.76 16.96 12.38
CA ASP A 150 -17.65 17.98 13.44
C ASP A 150 -16.87 17.50 14.68
N GLN A 151 -16.73 16.17 14.85
CA GLN A 151 -15.97 15.57 15.95
C GLN A 151 -14.46 15.76 15.82
N PHE A 152 -13.92 15.77 14.60
CA PHE A 152 -12.49 15.99 14.37
C PHE A 152 -12.09 17.46 14.51
N THR A 153 -12.97 18.37 14.11
CA THR A 153 -12.72 19.82 14.18
C THR A 153 -12.77 20.37 15.61
N SER A 154 -13.48 19.73 16.53
CA SER A 154 -13.60 20.19 17.92
C SER A 154 -12.35 19.94 18.77
N ASN A 155 -11.48 19.02 18.37
CA ASN A 155 -10.25 18.67 19.10
C ASN A 155 -9.01 19.44 18.61
N LEU A 156 -9.14 20.29 17.58
CA LEU A 156 -8.06 21.13 17.04
C LEU A 156 -8.01 22.55 17.62
N ASN A 157 -8.87 22.86 18.60
CA ASN A 157 -8.90 24.09 19.38
C ASN A 157 -8.42 23.82 20.82
#